data_6da4a849db0fa1f0706e0be00dd35b6c
#
_entry.id   6da4a849db0fa1f0706e0be00dd35b6c
#
_cell.length_a   1.000
_cell.length_b   1.000
_cell.length_c   1.000
_cell.angle_alpha   90.00
_cell.angle_beta   90.00
_cell.angle_gamma   90.00
#
_symmetry.space_group_name_H-M   'P 1'
#
loop_
_entity.id
_entity.type
_entity.pdbx_description
1 polymer ?
#
loop_
_entity_poly.entity_id
_entity_poly.type
_entity_poly.pdbx_seq_one_letter_code
_entity_poly.pdbx_strand_id
1 'polypeptide(L)'
;MGSSVAEVCCGWTLVSFIFAGLAAGTSEAAPNLDKSEPIAEAPLGAYLAGRHAQQERDYRAAATWFENALKADPGSPELITRAFLMEASVGDFGRAKPLAESELKLDSTDAMADLILLIDRVKAGDNAGAVVRAEALPADGVHRFVRPLALAWTRMGIGDVSGAEGALQELDKFNGFAPLKDFQLGLIEDLAGRADLAEDKFKKTLEASPQLNWRLTDTMANFYERHGRNDEAQALYERFVKDNAGSELAESILDGRPSSPSRPQINSAEDGLAEALFDLASVVNQPETLDLALLYGRCALQLRPDMVLAQILVADVLSAQNKPNESMAILAKIPQGSPYSWSTRLRVAADLELLDRTDEAIAQLKEMGAEAPTRAGADMQLGDLLRGKKRFDQAVEAYDEAIRRFQASGMPERWSLYYSRGIALERSGQWNRAEADLLHALELKHDQPLVLNYLGYSWIDRGENLERGLKMIEKAVELRPEDGYIVDSLGWAHYRLGDYTSAVQYLEKAIELVPEDPTINDHLGDAYWQSGRANEARYQWRRALQFGPQDDEIKPIQAKLDGGTVPTDGKAARGG
;
A
#
# COMPACT_ATOMS: atom_id res chain seq x y z
N MET A 1 -9.08 -5.00 -4.97
CA MET A 1 -7.86 -5.80 -4.92
C MET A 1 -6.82 -5.01 -4.14
N GLY A 2 -6.28 -5.51 -3.09
CA GLY A 2 -5.29 -4.80 -2.26
C GLY A 2 -5.81 -4.33 -0.92
N SER A 3 -6.15 -5.25 -0.03
CA SER A 3 -6.52 -4.92 1.36
C SER A 3 -5.85 -5.85 2.38
N SER A 4 -4.59 -6.18 2.19
CA SER A 4 -3.91 -7.04 3.17
C SER A 4 -2.59 -6.49 3.72
N VAL A 5 -2.12 -5.35 3.22
CA VAL A 5 -0.78 -4.83 3.55
C VAL A 5 -0.79 -3.62 4.51
N ALA A 6 -1.91 -2.91 4.63
CA ALA A 6 -2.01 -1.71 5.47
C ALA A 6 -2.14 -1.98 6.99
N GLU A 7 -2.42 -3.22 7.40
CA GLU A 7 -2.71 -3.51 8.82
C GLU A 7 -1.47 -3.59 9.73
N VAL A 8 -0.26 -3.71 9.18
CA VAL A 8 0.95 -3.91 10.00
C VAL A 8 1.65 -2.58 10.36
N CYS A 9 1.48 -1.53 9.57
CA CYS A 9 2.24 -0.29 9.74
C CYS A 9 1.43 0.97 10.05
N CYS A 10 0.13 1.04 9.85
CA CYS A 10 -0.62 2.29 9.98
C CYS A 10 -1.71 2.24 11.03
N GLY A 11 -1.37 2.60 12.27
CA GLY A 11 -2.30 3.03 13.32
C GLY A 11 -2.58 4.54 13.33
N TRP A 12 -2.30 5.27 12.25
CA TRP A 12 -2.45 6.73 12.21
C TRP A 12 -3.36 7.13 11.05
N THR A 13 -4.65 7.25 11.32
CA THR A 13 -5.58 7.95 10.41
C THR A 13 -5.33 9.45 10.54
N LEU A 14 -4.60 10.05 9.62
CA LEU A 14 -4.47 11.50 9.49
C LEU A 14 -4.97 11.96 8.12
N VAL A 15 -6.09 12.64 8.22
CA VAL A 15 -6.65 13.72 7.40
C VAL A 15 -5.96 13.95 6.04
N SER A 16 -6.69 13.58 4.99
CA SER A 16 -6.47 14.06 3.62
C SER A 16 -6.73 15.56 3.53
N PHE A 17 -5.70 16.35 3.31
CA PHE A 17 -5.82 17.68 2.69
C PHE A 17 -4.50 18.10 2.04
N ILE A 18 -4.64 18.51 0.77
CA ILE A 18 -3.77 19.39 -0.01
C ILE A 18 -2.58 18.73 -0.73
N PHE A 19 -2.79 18.39 -1.99
CA PHE A 19 -1.85 18.72 -3.08
C PHE A 19 -2.63 18.90 -4.38
N ALA A 20 -3.03 20.14 -4.65
CA ALA A 20 -3.37 20.58 -6.00
C ALA A 20 -2.35 21.64 -6.39
N GLY A 21 -1.67 21.44 -7.49
CA GLY A 21 -0.97 22.50 -8.17
C GLY A 21 0.45 22.17 -8.62
N LEU A 22 0.58 21.58 -9.80
CA LEU A 22 1.68 21.92 -10.71
C LEU A 22 1.17 21.84 -12.15
N ALA A 23 1.19 23.02 -12.76
CA ALA A 23 0.52 23.40 -13.96
C ALA A 23 1.09 22.79 -15.24
N ALA A 24 0.20 22.65 -16.23
CA ALA A 24 0.49 22.38 -17.61
C ALA A 24 1.37 23.48 -18.24
N GLY A 25 2.54 23.09 -18.73
CA GLY A 25 3.38 23.91 -19.59
C GLY A 25 3.08 23.64 -21.06
N THR A 26 2.92 24.69 -21.81
CA THR A 26 2.53 24.76 -23.23
C THR A 26 3.56 24.11 -24.16
N SER A 27 3.05 23.37 -25.15
CA SER A 27 3.79 22.78 -26.26
C SER A 27 4.33 23.85 -27.22
N GLU A 28 5.64 23.94 -27.35
CA GLU A 28 6.30 24.59 -28.47
C GLU A 28 6.83 23.55 -29.47
N ALA A 29 6.75 23.87 -30.75
CA ALA A 29 7.02 22.97 -31.86
C ALA A 29 8.50 22.55 -31.96
N ALA A 30 8.74 21.27 -32.25
CA ALA A 30 10.06 20.67 -32.36
C ALA A 30 10.83 21.15 -33.61
N PRO A 31 12.16 21.40 -33.53
CA PRO A 31 13.02 21.66 -34.67
C PRO A 31 13.41 20.37 -35.40
N ASN A 32 13.63 20.48 -36.73
CA ASN A 32 14.08 19.40 -37.63
C ASN A 32 15.43 18.85 -37.20
N LEU A 33 15.50 17.56 -36.93
CA LEU A 33 16.74 16.83 -36.56
C LEU A 33 17.41 16.21 -37.81
N ASP A 34 18.67 16.49 -37.97
CA ASP A 34 19.57 15.88 -38.99
C ASP A 34 19.94 14.45 -38.58
N LYS A 35 20.10 13.55 -39.57
CA LYS A 35 20.01 12.08 -39.42
C LYS A 35 21.37 11.38 -39.15
N SER A 36 22.27 11.87 -38.34
CA SER A 36 23.59 11.28 -38.25
C SER A 36 24.12 10.77 -36.90
N GLU A 37 23.39 10.90 -35.80
CA GLU A 37 23.80 10.31 -34.50
C GLU A 37 22.69 9.47 -33.88
N PRO A 38 23.02 8.35 -33.17
CA PRO A 38 22.02 7.61 -32.40
C PRO A 38 21.37 8.52 -31.35
N ILE A 39 20.10 8.65 -31.41
CA ILE A 39 19.28 9.56 -30.53
C ILE A 39 19.62 9.37 -29.04
N ALA A 40 20.11 8.19 -28.64
CA ALA A 40 20.49 7.86 -27.25
C ALA A 40 21.83 8.50 -26.80
N GLU A 41 22.68 8.97 -27.71
CA GLU A 41 23.98 9.62 -27.39
C GLU A 41 23.89 11.15 -27.38
N ALA A 42 22.82 11.73 -27.91
CA ALA A 42 22.58 13.16 -27.82
C ALA A 42 22.13 13.56 -26.40
N PRO A 43 22.62 14.68 -25.83
CA PRO A 43 22.24 15.13 -24.48
C PRO A 43 20.72 15.23 -24.29
N LEU A 44 20.01 15.70 -25.31
CA LEU A 44 18.54 15.77 -25.32
C LEU A 44 17.89 14.38 -25.33
N GLY A 45 18.45 13.42 -26.06
CA GLY A 45 17.97 12.04 -26.09
C GLY A 45 18.10 11.37 -24.71
N ALA A 46 19.24 11.54 -24.06
CA ALA A 46 19.46 11.05 -22.70
C ALA A 46 18.50 11.71 -21.68
N TYR A 47 18.30 13.03 -21.78
CA TYR A 47 17.34 13.75 -20.94
C TYR A 47 15.91 13.21 -21.11
N LEU A 48 15.43 13.07 -22.35
CA LEU A 48 14.07 12.57 -22.63
C LEU A 48 13.90 11.12 -22.18
N ALA A 49 14.90 10.27 -22.39
CA ALA A 49 14.90 8.90 -21.88
C ALA A 49 14.85 8.86 -20.34
N GLY A 50 15.62 9.73 -19.68
CA GLY A 50 15.60 9.88 -18.22
C GLY A 50 14.23 10.35 -17.70
N ARG A 51 13.60 11.32 -18.39
CA ARG A 51 12.25 11.79 -18.06
C ARG A 51 11.19 10.70 -18.21
N HIS A 52 11.25 9.94 -19.30
CA HIS A 52 10.36 8.82 -19.51
C HIS A 52 10.56 7.74 -18.43
N ALA A 53 11.78 7.32 -18.18
CA ALA A 53 12.08 6.35 -17.12
C ALA A 53 11.62 6.84 -15.73
N GLN A 54 11.76 8.14 -15.44
CA GLN A 54 11.25 8.73 -14.20
C GLN A 54 9.71 8.66 -14.11
N GLN A 55 8.99 8.92 -15.21
CA GLN A 55 7.53 8.80 -15.25
C GLN A 55 7.08 7.35 -15.03
N GLU A 56 7.82 6.39 -15.59
CA GLU A 56 7.59 4.95 -15.37
C GLU A 56 8.14 4.47 -14.00
N ARG A 57 8.63 5.38 -13.17
CA ARG A 57 9.28 5.09 -11.88
C ARG A 57 10.44 4.10 -11.98
N ASP A 58 11.04 3.95 -13.16
CA ASP A 58 12.30 3.23 -13.31
C ASP A 58 13.48 4.14 -12.90
N TYR A 59 13.63 4.29 -11.57
CA TYR A 59 14.62 5.22 -11.00
C TYR A 59 16.05 4.84 -11.39
N ARG A 60 16.34 3.55 -11.55
CA ARG A 60 17.68 3.10 -11.96
C ARG A 60 18.01 3.48 -13.38
N ALA A 61 17.09 3.25 -14.32
CA ALA A 61 17.25 3.72 -15.70
C ALA A 61 17.27 5.25 -15.75
N ALA A 62 16.39 5.93 -15.00
CA ALA A 62 16.35 7.38 -14.93
C ALA A 62 17.68 7.98 -14.42
N ALA A 63 18.24 7.44 -13.33
CA ALA A 63 19.54 7.83 -12.80
C ALA A 63 20.63 7.71 -13.86
N THR A 64 20.71 6.55 -14.52
CA THR A 64 21.70 6.30 -15.59
C THR A 64 21.57 7.30 -16.75
N TRP A 65 20.34 7.59 -17.19
CA TRP A 65 20.12 8.52 -18.29
C TRP A 65 20.40 9.98 -17.91
N PHE A 66 20.02 10.42 -16.71
CA PHE A 66 20.34 11.77 -16.23
C PHE A 66 21.84 11.95 -15.99
N GLU A 67 22.55 10.94 -15.46
CA GLU A 67 24.02 10.98 -15.38
C GLU A 67 24.67 11.10 -16.77
N ASN A 68 24.14 10.39 -17.78
CA ASN A 68 24.66 10.52 -19.14
C ASN A 68 24.39 11.91 -19.73
N ALA A 69 23.21 12.49 -19.48
CA ALA A 69 22.93 13.86 -19.87
C ALA A 69 23.85 14.86 -19.14
N LEU A 70 24.10 14.64 -17.85
CA LEU A 70 24.96 15.48 -17.02
C LEU A 70 26.44 15.47 -17.47
N LYS A 71 26.94 14.35 -18.06
CA LYS A 71 28.29 14.31 -18.66
C LYS A 71 28.45 15.31 -19.78
N ALA A 72 27.39 15.58 -20.54
CA ALA A 72 27.40 16.52 -21.65
C ALA A 72 27.17 17.98 -21.22
N ASP A 73 26.43 18.19 -20.13
CA ASP A 73 26.16 19.50 -19.48
C ASP A 73 26.33 19.40 -17.96
N PRO A 74 27.58 19.38 -17.45
CA PRO A 74 27.89 19.17 -16.04
C PRO A 74 27.40 20.31 -15.11
N GLY A 75 27.04 21.46 -15.67
CA GLY A 75 26.60 22.64 -14.94
C GLY A 75 25.09 22.81 -14.91
N SER A 76 24.31 21.93 -15.55
CA SER A 76 22.87 22.05 -15.61
C SER A 76 22.22 21.81 -14.25
N PRO A 77 21.57 22.82 -13.64
CA PRO A 77 20.88 22.66 -12.34
C PRO A 77 19.82 21.56 -12.41
N GLU A 78 19.00 21.55 -13.45
CA GLU A 78 17.93 20.57 -13.60
C GLU A 78 18.44 19.13 -13.67
N LEU A 79 19.57 18.90 -14.37
CA LEU A 79 20.16 17.58 -14.47
C LEU A 79 20.80 17.13 -13.15
N ILE A 80 21.42 18.04 -12.41
CA ILE A 80 21.99 17.77 -11.08
C ILE A 80 20.86 17.33 -10.14
N THR A 81 19.80 18.14 -10.02
CA THR A 81 18.65 17.83 -9.16
C THR A 81 18.02 16.49 -9.51
N ARG A 82 17.77 16.23 -10.80
CA ARG A 82 17.16 14.97 -11.24
C ARG A 82 18.05 13.76 -10.97
N ALA A 83 19.33 13.82 -11.37
CA ALA A 83 20.27 12.73 -11.13
C ALA A 83 20.39 12.42 -9.64
N PHE A 84 20.51 13.45 -8.81
CA PHE A 84 20.56 13.37 -7.36
C PHE A 84 19.34 12.63 -6.78
N LEU A 85 18.13 13.09 -7.13
CA LEU A 85 16.88 12.48 -6.61
C LEU A 85 16.72 11.04 -7.06
N MET A 86 17.11 10.71 -8.32
CA MET A 86 17.02 9.34 -8.82
C MET A 86 18.02 8.40 -8.13
N GLU A 87 19.27 8.83 -7.93
CA GLU A 87 20.27 8.04 -7.19
C GLU A 87 19.84 7.80 -5.73
N ALA A 88 19.27 8.81 -5.08
CA ALA A 88 18.71 8.66 -3.74
C ALA A 88 17.53 7.68 -3.71
N SER A 89 16.63 7.71 -4.71
CA SER A 89 15.48 6.81 -4.83
C SER A 89 15.91 5.36 -5.10
N VAL A 90 17.00 5.15 -5.86
CA VAL A 90 17.61 3.83 -6.02
C VAL A 90 18.23 3.34 -4.70
N GLY A 91 18.66 4.25 -3.84
CA GLY A 91 19.40 3.99 -2.61
C GLY A 91 20.91 3.96 -2.81
N ASP A 92 21.43 4.51 -3.92
CA ASP A 92 22.87 4.69 -4.14
C ASP A 92 23.35 6.03 -3.56
N PHE A 93 23.50 6.06 -2.24
CA PHE A 93 23.96 7.25 -1.51
C PHE A 93 25.41 7.62 -1.83
N GLY A 94 26.19 6.67 -2.32
CA GLY A 94 27.56 6.95 -2.77
C GLY A 94 27.58 7.88 -3.98
N ARG A 95 26.65 7.70 -4.92
CA ARG A 95 26.47 8.58 -6.08
C ARG A 95 25.62 9.81 -5.78
N ALA A 96 24.60 9.66 -4.93
CA ALA A 96 23.75 10.79 -4.53
C ALA A 96 24.53 11.89 -3.80
N LYS A 97 25.48 11.56 -2.92
CA LYS A 97 26.25 12.52 -2.12
C LYS A 97 26.94 13.62 -2.93
N PRO A 98 27.81 13.36 -3.92
CA PRO A 98 28.46 14.41 -4.69
C PRO A 98 27.48 15.27 -5.49
N LEU A 99 26.34 14.71 -5.89
CA LEU A 99 25.26 15.45 -6.54
C LEU A 99 24.54 16.35 -5.55
N ALA A 100 24.27 15.90 -4.32
CA ALA A 100 23.72 16.69 -3.24
C ALA A 100 24.63 17.88 -2.87
N GLU A 101 25.96 17.67 -2.82
CA GLU A 101 26.93 18.75 -2.61
C GLU A 101 26.91 19.79 -3.74
N SER A 102 26.61 19.36 -4.96
CA SER A 102 26.49 20.25 -6.11
C SER A 102 25.15 20.98 -6.11
N GLU A 103 24.07 20.30 -5.74
CA GLU A 103 22.73 20.88 -5.57
C GLU A 103 22.74 22.02 -4.57
N LEU A 104 23.33 21.85 -3.39
CA LEU A 104 23.41 22.90 -2.37
C LEU A 104 24.26 24.11 -2.76
N LYS A 105 25.09 24.02 -3.81
CA LYS A 105 25.77 25.20 -4.39
C LYS A 105 24.83 25.99 -5.30
N LEU A 106 23.80 25.35 -5.85
CA LEU A 106 22.81 25.95 -6.75
C LEU A 106 21.61 26.45 -5.95
N ASP A 107 21.09 25.61 -5.07
CA ASP A 107 20.03 25.93 -4.13
C ASP A 107 20.47 25.53 -2.69
N SER A 108 20.90 26.52 -1.93
CA SER A 108 21.36 26.30 -0.54
C SER A 108 20.24 25.88 0.42
N THR A 109 19.00 25.78 -0.05
CA THR A 109 17.82 25.43 0.75
C THR A 109 17.21 24.09 0.34
N ASP A 110 17.85 23.31 -0.54
CA ASP A 110 17.35 21.99 -0.88
C ASP A 110 17.42 21.03 0.31
N ALA A 111 16.26 20.72 0.85
CA ALA A 111 16.12 19.95 2.07
C ALA A 111 16.50 18.49 1.91
N MET A 112 16.32 17.91 0.72
CA MET A 112 16.68 16.52 0.50
C MET A 112 18.19 16.37 0.37
N ALA A 113 18.85 17.30 -0.28
CA ALA A 113 20.31 17.35 -0.34
C ALA A 113 20.92 17.54 1.08
N ASP A 114 20.34 18.43 1.89
CA ASP A 114 20.76 18.59 3.29
C ASP A 114 20.52 17.30 4.11
N LEU A 115 19.40 16.61 3.92
CA LEU A 115 19.11 15.35 4.61
C LEU A 115 20.12 14.26 4.24
N ILE A 116 20.47 14.12 2.96
CA ILE A 116 21.46 13.11 2.52
C ILE A 116 22.85 13.42 3.10
N LEU A 117 23.27 14.67 3.10
CA LEU A 117 24.55 15.05 3.69
C LEU A 117 24.54 14.97 5.21
N LEU A 118 23.41 15.18 5.87
CA LEU A 118 23.22 14.92 7.29
C LEU A 118 23.44 13.43 7.60
N ILE A 119 22.80 12.54 6.85
CA ILE A 119 22.95 11.10 7.00
C ILE A 119 24.41 10.67 6.82
N ASP A 120 25.10 11.19 5.81
CA ASP A 120 26.51 10.92 5.59
C ASP A 120 27.38 11.35 6.79
N ARG A 121 27.11 12.51 7.40
CA ARG A 121 27.82 12.96 8.59
C ARG A 121 27.56 12.09 9.80
N VAL A 122 26.30 11.70 10.04
CA VAL A 122 25.94 10.79 11.14
C VAL A 122 26.70 9.47 10.98
N LYS A 123 26.73 8.88 9.80
CA LYS A 123 27.48 7.65 9.52
C LYS A 123 28.99 7.81 9.69
N ALA A 124 29.52 8.98 9.40
CA ALA A 124 30.95 9.29 9.61
C ALA A 124 31.28 9.58 11.08
N GLY A 125 30.30 9.63 11.99
CA GLY A 125 30.48 10.00 13.40
C GLY A 125 30.64 11.52 13.62
N ASP A 126 30.46 12.35 12.57
CA ASP A 126 30.49 13.82 12.67
C ASP A 126 29.13 14.35 13.14
N ASN A 127 28.78 14.02 14.38
CA ASN A 127 27.49 14.44 14.95
C ASN A 127 27.35 15.96 15.07
N ALA A 128 28.44 16.70 15.33
CA ALA A 128 28.41 18.15 15.38
C ALA A 128 28.08 18.78 14.01
N GLY A 129 28.72 18.27 12.95
CA GLY A 129 28.40 18.67 11.58
C GLY A 129 26.99 18.25 11.14
N ALA A 130 26.48 17.14 11.67
CA ALA A 130 25.11 16.71 11.44
C ALA A 130 24.07 17.65 12.09
N VAL A 131 24.32 18.17 13.29
CA VAL A 131 23.47 19.20 13.93
C VAL A 131 23.36 20.44 13.05
N VAL A 132 24.48 20.94 12.51
CA VAL A 132 24.47 22.09 11.60
C VAL A 132 23.59 21.88 10.38
N ARG A 133 23.64 20.67 9.80
CA ARG A 133 22.78 20.31 8.68
C ARG A 133 21.31 20.20 9.06
N ALA A 134 21.02 19.62 10.23
CA ALA A 134 19.65 19.52 10.73
C ALA A 134 19.04 20.91 11.00
N GLU A 135 19.85 21.87 11.47
CA GLU A 135 19.43 23.27 11.65
C GLU A 135 19.14 23.98 10.33
N ALA A 136 19.81 23.61 9.25
CA ALA A 136 19.61 24.16 7.92
C ALA A 136 18.32 23.65 7.25
N LEU A 137 17.79 22.50 7.67
CA LEU A 137 16.55 21.95 7.11
C LEU A 137 15.40 22.97 7.22
N PRO A 138 14.59 23.16 6.15
CA PRO A 138 13.46 24.07 6.15
C PRO A 138 12.41 23.68 7.22
N ALA A 139 11.76 24.70 7.78
CA ALA A 139 10.69 24.53 8.77
C ALA A 139 9.28 24.52 8.15
N ASP A 140 9.17 24.49 6.83
CA ASP A 140 7.92 24.50 6.05
C ASP A 140 7.78 23.26 5.17
N GLY A 141 6.71 23.19 4.39
CA GLY A 141 6.41 22.06 3.52
C GLY A 141 6.37 20.74 4.29
N VAL A 142 6.77 19.66 3.66
CA VAL A 142 6.89 18.32 4.26
C VAL A 142 8.07 18.24 5.24
N HIS A 143 9.08 19.06 5.07
CA HIS A 143 10.30 19.08 5.87
C HIS A 143 10.10 19.59 7.29
N ARG A 144 8.98 20.31 7.56
CA ARG A 144 8.57 20.71 8.92
C ARG A 144 8.44 19.54 9.91
N PHE A 145 8.27 18.30 9.40
CA PHE A 145 8.22 17.09 10.23
C PHE A 145 9.59 16.41 10.35
N VAL A 146 10.41 16.48 9.30
CA VAL A 146 11.76 15.90 9.27
C VAL A 146 12.71 16.66 10.20
N ARG A 147 12.68 17.99 10.11
CA ARG A 147 13.58 18.88 10.84
C ARG A 147 13.62 18.64 12.35
N PRO A 148 12.48 18.64 13.09
CA PRO A 148 12.49 18.42 14.54
C PRO A 148 13.03 17.04 14.93
N LEU A 149 12.73 16.01 14.16
CA LEU A 149 13.23 14.65 14.38
C LEU A 149 14.73 14.53 14.11
N ALA A 150 15.21 15.10 13.00
CA ALA A 150 16.63 15.14 12.67
C ALA A 150 17.44 15.93 13.71
N LEU A 151 16.93 17.09 14.15
CA LEU A 151 17.54 17.88 15.22
C LEU A 151 17.61 17.09 16.54
N ALA A 152 16.53 16.41 16.91
CA ALA A 152 16.50 15.64 18.15
C ALA A 152 17.60 14.56 18.16
N TRP A 153 17.66 13.74 17.14
CA TRP A 153 18.61 12.63 17.09
C TRP A 153 20.05 13.07 16.87
N THR A 154 20.30 14.11 16.09
CA THR A 154 21.66 14.65 15.93
C THR A 154 22.16 15.31 17.22
N ARG A 155 21.30 15.99 17.99
CA ARG A 155 21.64 16.52 19.33
C ARG A 155 21.89 15.40 20.34
N MET A 156 21.12 14.32 20.29
CA MET A 156 21.45 13.10 21.05
C MET A 156 22.87 12.59 20.74
N GLY A 157 23.28 12.65 19.47
CA GLY A 157 24.61 12.23 19.04
C GLY A 157 25.77 13.07 19.64
N ILE A 158 25.52 14.30 20.07
CA ILE A 158 26.48 15.16 20.78
C ILE A 158 26.25 15.17 22.31
N GLY A 159 25.30 14.36 22.83
CA GLY A 159 24.98 14.31 24.26
C GLY A 159 24.07 15.42 24.76
N ASP A 160 23.50 16.26 23.89
CA ASP A 160 22.57 17.33 24.24
C ASP A 160 21.13 16.79 24.33
N VAL A 161 20.84 16.08 25.42
CA VAL A 161 19.50 15.48 25.63
C VAL A 161 18.42 16.54 25.74
N SER A 162 18.65 17.63 26.49
CA SER A 162 17.68 18.70 26.64
C SER A 162 17.37 19.41 25.33
N GLY A 163 18.40 19.61 24.50
CA GLY A 163 18.20 20.15 23.15
C GLY A 163 17.43 19.21 22.25
N ALA A 164 17.62 17.88 22.39
CA ALA A 164 16.86 16.87 21.68
C ALA A 164 15.36 16.88 22.06
N GLU A 165 15.07 16.92 23.36
CA GLU A 165 13.69 17.06 23.86
C GLU A 165 13.05 18.35 23.35
N GLY A 166 13.79 19.49 23.42
CA GLY A 166 13.32 20.78 22.94
C GLY A 166 12.99 20.79 21.44
N ALA A 167 13.78 20.12 20.62
CA ALA A 167 13.53 20.01 19.17
C ALA A 167 12.19 19.32 18.87
N LEU A 168 11.85 18.26 19.59
CA LEU A 168 10.60 17.52 19.39
C LEU A 168 9.35 18.32 19.81
N GLN A 169 9.47 19.36 20.65
CA GLN A 169 8.35 20.23 21.01
C GLN A 169 7.79 20.98 19.77
N GLU A 170 8.57 21.13 18.71
CA GLU A 170 8.08 21.74 17.47
C GLU A 170 6.91 20.95 16.86
N LEU A 171 6.84 19.62 17.11
CA LEU A 171 5.75 18.76 16.63
C LEU A 171 4.40 19.06 17.32
N ASP A 172 4.39 19.74 18.48
CA ASP A 172 3.14 20.15 19.17
C ASP A 172 2.31 21.14 18.35
N LYS A 173 2.93 21.82 17.39
CA LYS A 173 2.25 22.75 16.48
C LYS A 173 1.34 22.02 15.48
N PHE A 174 1.46 20.69 15.36
CA PHE A 174 0.76 19.90 14.34
C PHE A 174 -0.19 18.91 15.00
N ASN A 175 -1.47 19.00 14.64
CA ASN A 175 -2.47 18.08 15.13
C ASN A 175 -2.15 16.64 14.69
N GLY A 176 -2.29 15.67 15.61
CA GLY A 176 -2.06 14.26 15.33
C GLY A 176 -0.60 13.78 15.49
N PHE A 177 0.36 14.67 15.69
CA PHE A 177 1.77 14.28 15.85
C PHE A 177 2.20 14.00 17.30
N ALA A 178 1.32 14.24 18.29
CA ALA A 178 1.64 13.99 19.69
C ALA A 178 2.10 12.55 19.97
N PRO A 179 1.46 11.48 19.42
CA PRO A 179 1.93 10.12 19.66
C PRO A 179 3.31 9.84 19.04
N LEU A 180 3.60 10.35 17.84
CA LEU A 180 4.94 10.24 17.25
C LEU A 180 5.98 10.95 18.12
N LYS A 181 5.68 12.18 18.57
CA LYS A 181 6.55 12.93 19.47
C LYS A 181 6.81 12.15 20.77
N ASP A 182 5.76 11.66 21.43
CA ASP A 182 5.93 10.95 22.70
C ASP A 182 6.66 9.62 22.52
N PHE A 183 6.46 8.91 21.41
CA PHE A 183 7.24 7.71 21.07
C PHE A 183 8.72 8.04 20.90
N GLN A 184 9.06 9.04 20.11
CA GLN A 184 10.45 9.45 19.89
C GLN A 184 11.10 9.98 21.18
N LEU A 185 10.34 10.72 22.02
CA LEU A 185 10.82 11.11 23.36
C LEU A 185 11.10 9.89 24.24
N GLY A 186 10.21 8.88 24.23
CA GLY A 186 10.43 7.63 24.97
C GLY A 186 11.73 6.93 24.59
N LEU A 187 12.04 6.88 23.29
CA LEU A 187 13.30 6.30 22.79
C LEU A 187 14.52 7.13 23.22
N ILE A 188 14.42 8.46 23.19
CA ILE A 188 15.49 9.36 23.64
C ILE A 188 15.76 9.21 25.13
N GLU A 189 14.68 9.15 25.94
CA GLU A 189 14.80 8.98 27.39
C GLU A 189 15.38 7.61 27.75
N ASP A 190 14.98 6.55 27.04
CA ASP A 190 15.52 5.21 27.22
C ASP A 190 17.03 5.17 26.89
N LEU A 191 17.42 5.76 25.75
CA LEU A 191 18.82 5.85 25.36
C LEU A 191 19.65 6.69 26.34
N ALA A 192 19.03 7.73 26.94
CA ALA A 192 19.66 8.57 27.97
C ALA A 192 19.71 7.90 29.36
N GLY A 193 19.15 6.70 29.52
CA GLY A 193 19.11 5.95 30.78
C GLY A 193 18.09 6.50 31.79
N ARG A 194 17.12 7.30 31.36
CA ARG A 194 16.07 7.91 32.19
C ARG A 194 14.78 7.10 32.15
N ALA A 195 14.82 5.88 32.72
CA ALA A 195 13.79 4.86 32.57
C ALA A 195 12.37 5.31 32.95
N ASP A 196 12.21 6.05 34.05
CA ASP A 196 10.88 6.53 34.49
C ASP A 196 10.25 7.49 33.47
N LEU A 197 11.05 8.37 32.85
CA LEU A 197 10.60 9.31 31.82
C LEU A 197 10.29 8.57 30.51
N ALA A 198 11.12 7.60 30.13
CA ALA A 198 10.87 6.76 28.97
C ALA A 198 9.53 6.01 29.08
N GLU A 199 9.28 5.40 30.24
CA GLU A 199 8.04 4.69 30.49
C GLU A 199 6.81 5.61 30.42
N ASP A 200 6.87 6.82 31.02
CA ASP A 200 5.78 7.82 30.94
C ASP A 200 5.45 8.15 29.49
N LYS A 201 6.46 8.34 28.65
CA LYS A 201 6.28 8.67 27.23
C LYS A 201 5.70 7.50 26.43
N PHE A 202 6.20 6.29 26.63
CA PHE A 202 5.66 5.10 25.98
C PHE A 202 4.19 4.85 26.38
N LYS A 203 3.84 5.05 27.66
CA LYS A 203 2.44 4.92 28.13
C LYS A 203 1.52 5.96 27.45
N LYS A 204 1.95 7.21 27.31
CA LYS A 204 1.19 8.25 26.59
C LYS A 204 0.97 7.90 25.14
N THR A 205 1.99 7.34 24.48
CA THR A 205 1.87 6.83 23.10
C THR A 205 0.83 5.70 23.04
N LEU A 206 0.86 4.79 24.01
CA LEU A 206 -0.06 3.65 24.08
C LEU A 206 -1.51 4.11 24.32
N GLU A 207 -1.73 5.09 25.21
CA GLU A 207 -3.05 5.65 25.50
C GLU A 207 -3.65 6.38 24.29
N ALA A 208 -2.79 7.04 23.49
CA ALA A 208 -3.21 7.72 22.27
C ALA A 208 -3.42 6.78 21.07
N SER A 209 -3.05 5.51 21.19
CA SER A 209 -3.14 4.50 20.11
C SER A 209 -4.41 3.67 20.30
N PRO A 210 -5.43 3.81 19.44
CA PRO A 210 -6.69 3.07 19.59
C PRO A 210 -6.52 1.57 19.41
N GLN A 211 -5.51 1.15 18.65
CA GLN A 211 -5.11 -0.23 18.42
C GLN A 211 -3.60 -0.37 18.58
N LEU A 212 -3.17 -1.42 19.27
CA LEU A 212 -1.76 -1.71 19.41
C LEU A 212 -1.14 -2.09 18.07
N ASN A 213 -0.10 -1.35 17.66
CA ASN A 213 0.76 -1.77 16.58
C ASN A 213 1.97 -2.54 17.12
N TRP A 214 2.58 -3.36 16.25
CA TRP A 214 3.72 -4.19 16.64
C TRP A 214 4.92 -3.36 17.10
N ARG A 215 5.21 -2.24 16.43
CA ARG A 215 6.39 -1.44 16.74
C ARG A 215 6.38 -0.92 18.16
N LEU A 216 5.26 -0.35 18.61
CA LEU A 216 5.09 0.12 19.99
C LEU A 216 5.13 -1.04 20.97
N THR A 217 4.43 -2.14 20.64
CA THR A 217 4.40 -3.35 21.47
C THR A 217 5.80 -3.91 21.72
N ASP A 218 6.57 -4.12 20.66
CA ASP A 218 7.91 -4.70 20.70
C ASP A 218 8.89 -3.77 21.45
N THR A 219 8.79 -2.44 21.22
CA THR A 219 9.63 -1.44 21.92
C THR A 219 9.35 -1.42 23.42
N MET A 220 8.09 -1.35 23.83
CA MET A 220 7.72 -1.32 25.24
C MET A 220 7.98 -2.67 25.94
N ALA A 221 7.71 -3.77 25.27
CA ALA A 221 7.98 -5.08 25.82
C ALA A 221 9.50 -5.30 26.01
N ASN A 222 10.32 -4.92 25.03
CA ASN A 222 11.78 -4.92 25.16
C ASN A 222 12.24 -4.03 26.33
N PHE A 223 11.64 -2.84 26.48
CA PHE A 223 11.94 -1.97 27.62
C PHE A 223 11.63 -2.66 28.94
N TYR A 224 10.45 -3.27 29.12
CA TYR A 224 10.06 -3.97 30.35
C TYR A 224 10.95 -5.20 30.61
N GLU A 225 11.24 -6.01 29.62
CA GLU A 225 12.11 -7.19 29.76
C GLU A 225 13.50 -6.81 30.24
N ARG A 226 14.11 -5.75 29.70
CA ARG A 226 15.42 -5.25 30.15
C ARG A 226 15.42 -4.73 31.58
N HIS A 227 14.28 -4.31 32.10
CA HIS A 227 14.09 -3.87 33.47
C HIS A 227 13.57 -4.99 34.40
N GLY A 228 13.55 -6.26 33.93
CA GLY A 228 13.10 -7.40 34.71
C GLY A 228 11.60 -7.51 34.94
N ARG A 229 10.81 -6.74 34.17
CA ARG A 229 9.35 -6.64 34.27
C ARG A 229 8.68 -7.53 33.21
N ASN A 230 8.98 -8.82 33.27
CA ASN A 230 8.55 -9.79 32.24
C ASN A 230 7.02 -9.96 32.17
N ASP A 231 6.31 -9.82 33.28
CA ASP A 231 4.84 -9.96 33.30
C ASP A 231 4.16 -8.85 32.52
N GLU A 232 4.66 -7.61 32.60
CA GLU A 232 4.14 -6.47 31.84
C GLU A 232 4.47 -6.57 30.35
N ALA A 233 5.66 -7.05 30.02
CA ALA A 233 6.00 -7.36 28.63
C ALA A 233 5.06 -8.43 28.06
N GLN A 234 4.80 -9.51 28.83
CA GLN A 234 3.85 -10.56 28.45
C GLN A 234 2.46 -10.01 28.20
N ALA A 235 1.96 -9.18 29.08
CA ALA A 235 0.62 -8.57 28.95
C ALA A 235 0.48 -7.71 27.69
N LEU A 236 1.56 -7.00 27.27
CA LEU A 236 1.57 -6.24 26.02
C LEU A 236 1.49 -7.16 24.79
N TYR A 237 2.24 -8.24 24.77
CA TYR A 237 2.17 -9.20 23.65
C TYR A 237 0.79 -9.86 23.57
N GLU A 238 0.21 -10.28 24.70
CA GLU A 238 -1.13 -10.87 24.73
C GLU A 238 -2.19 -9.89 24.24
N ARG A 239 -2.09 -8.61 24.65
CA ARG A 239 -2.96 -7.56 24.14
C ARG A 239 -2.78 -7.36 22.64
N PHE A 240 -1.54 -7.29 22.13
CA PHE A 240 -1.26 -7.17 20.71
C PHE A 240 -1.90 -8.32 19.91
N VAL A 241 -1.70 -9.56 20.36
CA VAL A 241 -2.29 -10.74 19.72
C VAL A 241 -3.80 -10.67 19.70
N LYS A 242 -4.43 -10.24 20.81
CA LYS A 242 -5.87 -10.08 20.92
C LYS A 242 -6.40 -8.98 19.99
N ASP A 243 -5.74 -7.82 19.98
CA ASP A 243 -6.14 -6.66 19.17
C ASP A 243 -5.93 -6.90 17.67
N ASN A 244 -4.99 -7.79 17.32
CA ASN A 244 -4.59 -8.15 15.96
C ASN A 244 -4.81 -9.65 15.65
N ALA A 245 -5.85 -10.23 16.22
CA ALA A 245 -6.15 -11.65 16.07
C ALA A 245 -6.22 -12.05 14.59
N GLY A 246 -5.44 -13.09 14.23
CA GLY A 246 -5.33 -13.60 12.87
C GLY A 246 -4.40 -12.80 11.94
N SER A 247 -3.63 -11.83 12.44
CA SER A 247 -2.51 -11.30 11.66
C SER A 247 -1.36 -12.30 11.66
N GLU A 248 -0.65 -12.41 10.52
CA GLU A 248 0.49 -13.32 10.35
C GLU A 248 1.59 -13.08 11.39
N LEU A 249 1.76 -11.84 11.82
CA LEU A 249 2.72 -11.48 12.83
C LEU A 249 2.26 -11.91 14.23
N ALA A 250 0.97 -11.75 14.56
CA ALA A 250 0.41 -12.23 15.81
C ALA A 250 0.53 -13.76 15.92
N GLU A 251 0.26 -14.49 14.83
CA GLU A 251 0.49 -15.93 14.75
C GLU A 251 1.96 -16.30 14.97
N SER A 252 2.91 -15.54 14.37
CA SER A 252 4.35 -15.75 14.55
C SER A 252 4.81 -15.57 15.99
N ILE A 253 4.18 -14.66 16.72
CA ILE A 253 4.46 -14.42 18.14
C ILE A 253 3.93 -15.57 19.01
N LEU A 254 2.78 -16.14 18.66
CA LEU A 254 2.19 -17.27 19.36
C LEU A 254 3.01 -18.55 19.19
N ASP A 255 3.58 -18.77 18.00
CA ASP A 255 4.37 -19.97 17.68
C ASP A 255 5.75 -20.02 18.38
N GLY A 256 6.26 -18.92 18.85
CA GLY A 256 7.51 -18.87 19.60
C GLY A 256 8.10 -17.47 19.65
N ARG A 257 8.30 -17.00 20.88
CA ARG A 257 9.00 -15.73 21.09
C ARG A 257 10.46 -15.81 20.68
N PRO A 258 10.99 -14.77 20.01
CA PRO A 258 12.42 -14.54 20.03
C PRO A 258 12.88 -14.42 21.50
N SER A 259 13.99 -15.04 21.84
CA SER A 259 14.61 -14.86 23.16
C SER A 259 14.79 -13.36 23.43
N SER A 260 14.38 -12.94 24.64
CA SER A 260 14.45 -11.54 25.09
C SER A 260 15.77 -10.88 24.74
N PRO A 261 15.78 -9.79 23.97
CA PRO A 261 17.01 -9.09 23.67
C PRO A 261 17.56 -8.44 24.95
N SER A 262 18.83 -8.65 25.22
CA SER A 262 19.52 -7.99 26.35
C SER A 262 19.86 -6.53 26.10
N ARG A 263 19.51 -5.99 24.94
CA ARG A 263 19.89 -4.63 24.50
C ARG A 263 18.66 -3.81 24.07
N PRO A 264 18.71 -2.48 24.25
CA PRO A 264 17.72 -1.60 23.66
C PRO A 264 17.64 -1.78 22.14
N GLN A 265 16.48 -1.49 21.58
CA GLN A 265 16.31 -1.49 20.12
C GLN A 265 17.03 -0.31 19.47
N ILE A 266 17.15 0.80 20.19
CA ILE A 266 17.91 2.01 19.82
C ILE A 266 19.14 2.06 20.71
N ASN A 267 20.34 1.94 20.13
CA ASN A 267 21.61 1.90 20.85
C ASN A 267 22.47 3.14 20.56
N SER A 268 22.06 3.95 19.61
CA SER A 268 22.80 5.14 19.16
C SER A 268 21.85 6.20 18.60
N ALA A 269 22.36 7.40 18.43
CA ALA A 269 21.66 8.47 17.71
C ALA A 269 21.41 8.10 16.23
N GLU A 270 22.32 7.34 15.61
CA GLU A 270 22.16 6.82 14.26
C GLU A 270 20.95 5.89 14.17
N ASP A 271 20.82 4.93 15.12
CA ASP A 271 19.64 4.06 15.19
C ASP A 271 18.34 4.86 15.35
N GLY A 272 18.36 5.87 16.19
CA GLY A 272 17.20 6.71 16.45
C GLY A 272 16.79 7.57 15.26
N LEU A 273 17.76 8.10 14.52
CA LEU A 273 17.49 8.82 13.28
C LEU A 273 16.90 7.90 12.21
N ALA A 274 17.41 6.67 12.10
CA ALA A 274 16.85 5.66 11.20
C ALA A 274 15.39 5.34 11.56
N GLU A 275 15.09 5.21 12.84
CA GLU A 275 13.73 4.98 13.34
C GLU A 275 12.80 6.15 13.00
N ALA A 276 13.24 7.38 13.24
CA ALA A 276 12.47 8.57 12.93
C ALA A 276 12.16 8.73 11.44
N LEU A 277 13.12 8.37 10.56
CA LEU A 277 12.92 8.36 9.11
C LEU A 277 11.98 7.23 8.66
N PHE A 278 12.04 6.07 9.31
CA PHE A 278 11.09 4.98 9.08
C PHE A 278 9.66 5.38 9.51
N ASP A 279 9.49 6.03 10.65
CA ASP A 279 8.20 6.53 11.10
C ASP A 279 7.61 7.52 10.09
N LEU A 280 8.42 8.46 9.59
CA LEU A 280 7.99 9.39 8.55
C LEU A 280 7.64 8.68 7.25
N ALA A 281 8.46 7.72 6.80
CA ALA A 281 8.17 6.91 5.63
C ALA A 281 6.83 6.19 5.76
N SER A 282 6.54 5.66 6.96
CA SER A 282 5.27 4.99 7.26
C SER A 282 4.06 5.93 7.20
N VAL A 283 4.21 7.17 7.72
CA VAL A 283 3.16 8.19 7.70
C VAL A 283 2.84 8.65 6.27
N VAL A 284 3.86 8.82 5.43
CA VAL A 284 3.69 9.27 4.04
C VAL A 284 3.50 8.11 3.05
N ASN A 285 3.33 6.88 3.51
CA ASN A 285 3.08 5.72 2.65
C ASN A 285 1.62 5.69 2.19
N GLN A 286 1.28 6.59 1.26
CA GLN A 286 -0.03 6.71 0.63
C GLN A 286 0.13 6.70 -0.89
N PRO A 287 -0.89 6.34 -1.68
CA PRO A 287 -0.77 6.22 -3.13
C PRO A 287 -0.16 7.45 -3.82
N GLU A 288 -0.46 8.65 -3.33
CA GLU A 288 -0.01 9.92 -3.90
C GLU A 288 1.43 10.30 -3.48
N THR A 289 1.98 9.66 -2.46
CA THR A 289 3.27 10.01 -1.84
C THR A 289 4.24 8.84 -1.73
N LEU A 290 4.03 7.77 -2.50
CA LEU A 290 4.89 6.56 -2.49
C LEU A 290 6.36 6.89 -2.78
N ASP A 291 6.65 7.86 -3.64
CA ASP A 291 8.02 8.25 -3.99
C ASP A 291 8.76 8.84 -2.78
N LEU A 292 8.04 9.62 -1.96
CA LEU A 292 8.58 10.17 -0.72
C LEU A 292 8.76 9.09 0.37
N ALA A 293 7.80 8.16 0.47
CA ALA A 293 7.90 7.01 1.36
C ALA A 293 9.12 6.14 1.03
N LEU A 294 9.35 5.88 -0.28
CA LEU A 294 10.52 5.17 -0.75
C LEU A 294 11.81 5.88 -0.32
N LEU A 295 11.88 7.19 -0.55
CA LEU A 295 13.06 7.99 -0.27
C LEU A 295 13.42 7.99 1.22
N TYR A 296 12.45 8.26 2.11
CA TYR A 296 12.68 8.19 3.57
C TYR A 296 13.00 6.77 4.03
N GLY A 297 12.35 5.75 3.48
CA GLY A 297 12.66 4.35 3.75
C GLY A 297 14.10 3.99 3.33
N ARG A 298 14.56 4.46 2.17
CA ARG A 298 15.96 4.31 1.73
C ARG A 298 16.93 5.03 2.65
N CYS A 299 16.58 6.24 3.11
CA CYS A 299 17.36 6.97 4.10
C CYS A 299 17.49 6.21 5.42
N ALA A 300 16.40 5.62 5.91
CA ALA A 300 16.43 4.77 7.10
C ALA A 300 17.34 3.55 6.90
N LEU A 301 17.25 2.87 5.75
CA LEU A 301 18.10 1.72 5.42
C LEU A 301 19.57 2.10 5.16
N GLN A 302 19.87 3.34 4.78
CA GLN A 302 21.24 3.82 4.69
C GLN A 302 21.90 3.91 6.06
N LEU A 303 21.14 4.29 7.09
CA LEU A 303 21.61 4.32 8.49
C LEU A 303 21.62 2.91 9.08
N ARG A 304 20.52 2.16 8.93
CA ARG A 304 20.36 0.80 9.48
C ARG A 304 19.94 -0.19 8.38
N PRO A 305 20.91 -0.78 7.67
CA PRO A 305 20.62 -1.72 6.57
C PRO A 305 19.88 -3.00 7.01
N ASP A 306 19.98 -3.36 8.29
CA ASP A 306 19.36 -4.55 8.91
C ASP A 306 17.98 -4.27 9.55
N MET A 307 17.45 -3.05 9.42
CA MET A 307 16.13 -2.68 9.95
C MET A 307 15.01 -3.36 9.16
N VAL A 308 14.54 -4.51 9.67
CA VAL A 308 13.58 -5.39 8.98
C VAL A 308 12.30 -4.64 8.61
N LEU A 309 11.75 -3.81 9.50
CA LEU A 309 10.52 -3.04 9.21
C LEU A 309 10.71 -2.04 8.07
N ALA A 310 11.86 -1.37 8.00
CA ALA A 310 12.18 -0.48 6.88
C ALA A 310 12.40 -1.26 5.57
N GLN A 311 13.01 -2.47 5.64
CA GLN A 311 13.13 -3.35 4.48
C GLN A 311 11.75 -3.76 3.94
N ILE A 312 10.82 -4.15 4.81
CA ILE A 312 9.44 -4.50 4.44
C ILE A 312 8.73 -3.31 3.83
N LEU A 313 8.77 -2.13 4.47
CA LEU A 313 8.13 -0.92 3.95
C LEU A 313 8.64 -0.55 2.55
N VAL A 314 9.96 -0.54 2.37
CA VAL A 314 10.55 -0.23 1.05
C VAL A 314 10.16 -1.28 0.00
N ALA A 315 10.12 -2.56 0.36
CA ALA A 315 9.66 -3.62 -0.52
C ALA A 315 8.19 -3.46 -0.90
N ASP A 316 7.31 -3.17 0.07
CA ASP A 316 5.88 -2.94 -0.16
C ASP A 316 5.65 -1.73 -1.09
N VAL A 317 6.41 -0.64 -0.90
CA VAL A 317 6.35 0.54 -1.80
C VAL A 317 6.80 0.18 -3.21
N LEU A 318 7.90 -0.56 -3.35
CA LEU A 318 8.40 -1.01 -4.66
C LEU A 318 7.39 -1.93 -5.37
N SER A 319 6.79 -2.86 -4.65
CA SER A 319 5.73 -3.72 -5.18
C SER A 319 4.51 -2.90 -5.64
N ALA A 320 4.06 -1.94 -4.83
CA ALA A 320 2.98 -1.01 -5.18
C ALA A 320 3.30 -0.14 -6.41
N GLN A 321 4.58 0.16 -6.65
CA GLN A 321 5.07 0.84 -7.86
C GLN A 321 5.32 -0.11 -9.04
N ASN A 322 4.87 -1.37 -8.95
CA ASN A 322 5.08 -2.41 -9.97
C ASN A 322 6.57 -2.73 -10.23
N LYS A 323 7.40 -2.75 -9.15
CA LYS A 323 8.82 -3.11 -9.16
C LYS A 323 9.09 -4.38 -8.33
N PRO A 324 8.42 -5.50 -8.61
CA PRO A 324 8.45 -6.71 -7.75
C PRO A 324 9.85 -7.35 -7.68
N ASN A 325 10.67 -7.27 -8.73
CA ASN A 325 12.04 -7.79 -8.68
C ASN A 325 12.91 -7.05 -7.66
N GLU A 326 12.75 -5.73 -7.52
CA GLU A 326 13.48 -4.93 -6.54
C GLU A 326 12.93 -5.17 -5.12
N SER A 327 11.62 -5.32 -4.98
CA SER A 327 10.96 -5.75 -3.74
C SER A 327 11.54 -7.07 -3.24
N MET A 328 11.50 -8.12 -4.05
CA MET A 328 12.04 -9.43 -3.71
C MET A 328 13.53 -9.39 -3.34
N ALA A 329 14.33 -8.56 -4.03
CA ALA A 329 15.76 -8.41 -3.71
C ALA A 329 16.01 -7.79 -2.33
N ILE A 330 15.08 -6.98 -1.82
CA ILE A 330 15.13 -6.44 -0.45
C ILE A 330 14.65 -7.49 0.54
N LEU A 331 13.51 -8.12 0.28
CA LEU A 331 12.92 -9.15 1.14
C LEU A 331 13.86 -10.34 1.35
N ALA A 332 14.65 -10.69 0.36
CA ALA A 332 15.66 -11.75 0.44
C ALA A 332 16.78 -11.49 1.48
N LYS A 333 16.95 -10.25 1.94
CA LYS A 333 17.92 -9.90 2.99
C LYS A 333 17.41 -10.18 4.39
N ILE A 334 16.10 -10.40 4.55
CA ILE A 334 15.48 -10.66 5.85
C ILE A 334 15.83 -12.09 6.30
N PRO A 335 16.41 -12.26 7.49
CA PRO A 335 16.80 -13.58 7.98
C PRO A 335 15.61 -14.53 8.14
N GLN A 336 15.79 -15.81 7.80
CA GLN A 336 14.74 -16.82 7.94
C GLN A 336 14.27 -17.02 9.39
N GLY A 337 15.15 -16.79 10.38
CA GLY A 337 14.78 -16.82 11.80
C GLY A 337 14.08 -15.56 12.31
N SER A 338 13.83 -14.57 11.46
CA SER A 338 13.08 -13.37 11.83
C SER A 338 11.62 -13.71 12.08
N PRO A 339 10.94 -13.11 13.07
CA PRO A 339 9.49 -13.23 13.24
C PRO A 339 8.70 -12.72 12.02
N TYR A 340 9.34 -11.94 11.17
CA TYR A 340 8.77 -11.44 9.90
C TYR A 340 8.97 -12.39 8.72
N SER A 341 9.73 -13.47 8.86
CA SER A 341 10.08 -14.37 7.75
C SER A 341 8.84 -14.93 7.04
N TRP A 342 7.83 -15.32 7.81
CA TRP A 342 6.58 -15.85 7.25
C TRP A 342 5.86 -14.80 6.37
N SER A 343 5.61 -13.61 6.92
CA SER A 343 4.94 -12.53 6.18
C SER A 343 5.77 -12.04 4.98
N THR A 344 7.09 -12.13 5.07
CA THR A 344 8.01 -11.84 3.95
C THR A 344 7.82 -12.82 2.80
N ARG A 345 7.71 -14.12 3.08
CA ARG A 345 7.46 -15.15 2.05
C ARG A 345 6.10 -14.99 1.38
N LEU A 346 5.07 -14.58 2.11
CA LEU A 346 3.77 -14.24 1.52
C LEU A 346 3.88 -13.06 0.54
N ARG A 347 4.65 -12.02 0.86
CA ARG A 347 4.94 -10.89 -0.04
C ARG A 347 5.68 -11.33 -1.30
N VAL A 348 6.68 -12.20 -1.15
CA VAL A 348 7.39 -12.76 -2.31
C VAL A 348 6.44 -13.53 -3.23
N ALA A 349 5.47 -14.28 -2.68
CA ALA A 349 4.47 -14.95 -3.50
C ALA A 349 3.57 -13.96 -4.26
N ALA A 350 3.21 -12.82 -3.65
CA ALA A 350 2.48 -11.74 -4.33
C ALA A 350 3.33 -11.08 -5.43
N ASP A 351 4.61 -10.83 -5.17
CA ASP A 351 5.54 -10.27 -6.16
C ASP A 351 5.76 -11.23 -7.35
N LEU A 352 5.80 -12.54 -7.11
CA LEU A 352 5.86 -13.55 -8.17
C LEU A 352 4.60 -13.51 -9.05
N GLU A 353 3.43 -13.27 -8.47
CA GLU A 353 2.19 -13.07 -9.24
C GLU A 353 2.26 -11.84 -10.14
N LEU A 354 2.76 -10.72 -9.64
CA LEU A 354 2.97 -9.49 -10.45
C LEU A 354 3.93 -9.71 -11.64
N LEU A 355 4.80 -10.70 -11.54
CA LEU A 355 5.73 -11.10 -12.62
C LEU A 355 5.16 -12.19 -13.54
N ASP A 356 3.89 -12.55 -13.43
CA ASP A 356 3.26 -13.69 -14.10
C ASP A 356 3.95 -15.06 -13.83
N ARG A 357 4.76 -15.15 -12.77
CA ARG A 357 5.41 -16.39 -12.30
C ARG A 357 4.46 -17.19 -11.39
N THR A 358 3.24 -17.38 -11.87
CA THR A 358 2.12 -17.94 -11.11
C THR A 358 2.41 -19.33 -10.53
N ASP A 359 3.06 -20.21 -11.29
CA ASP A 359 3.35 -21.57 -10.82
C ASP A 359 4.37 -21.58 -9.68
N GLU A 360 5.31 -20.66 -9.67
CA GLU A 360 6.28 -20.50 -8.58
C GLU A 360 5.60 -19.95 -7.32
N ALA A 361 4.70 -18.97 -7.46
CA ALA A 361 3.89 -18.48 -6.35
C ALA A 361 3.04 -19.60 -5.72
N ILE A 362 2.37 -20.41 -6.56
CA ILE A 362 1.57 -21.57 -6.11
C ILE A 362 2.45 -22.58 -5.37
N ALA A 363 3.64 -22.91 -5.91
CA ALA A 363 4.54 -23.85 -5.29
C ALA A 363 5.01 -23.37 -3.92
N GLN A 364 5.41 -22.09 -3.81
CA GLN A 364 5.83 -21.47 -2.56
C GLN A 364 4.71 -21.47 -1.51
N LEU A 365 3.48 -21.06 -1.88
CA LEU A 365 2.36 -21.04 -0.95
C LEU A 365 1.98 -22.45 -0.45
N LYS A 366 2.03 -23.46 -1.32
CA LYS A 366 1.81 -24.86 -0.93
C LYS A 366 2.90 -25.39 0.00
N GLU A 367 4.16 -25.06 -0.25
CA GLU A 367 5.28 -25.39 0.64
C GLU A 367 5.07 -24.77 2.01
N MET A 368 4.74 -23.46 2.08
CA MET A 368 4.44 -22.77 3.34
C MET A 368 3.28 -23.41 4.09
N GLY A 369 2.19 -23.77 3.38
CA GLY A 369 1.05 -24.45 3.98
C GLY A 369 1.42 -25.82 4.57
N ALA A 370 2.35 -26.56 3.94
CA ALA A 370 2.84 -27.83 4.45
C ALA A 370 3.78 -27.67 5.66
N GLU A 371 4.63 -26.62 5.69
CA GLU A 371 5.54 -26.32 6.79
C GLU A 371 4.82 -25.94 8.08
N ALA A 372 3.72 -25.20 7.99
CA ALA A 372 2.99 -24.69 9.15
C ALA A 372 1.48 -25.00 9.05
N PRO A 373 1.08 -26.25 9.35
CA PRO A 373 -0.31 -26.71 9.22
C PRO A 373 -1.30 -26.01 10.18
N THR A 374 -0.82 -25.23 11.12
CA THR A 374 -1.64 -24.42 12.02
C THR A 374 -1.94 -23.02 11.48
N ARG A 375 -1.21 -22.56 10.46
CA ARG A 375 -1.35 -21.22 9.87
C ARG A 375 -2.20 -21.26 8.60
N ALA A 376 -3.16 -20.36 8.52
CA ALA A 376 -4.10 -20.31 7.39
C ALA A 376 -3.70 -19.35 6.26
N GLY A 377 -2.77 -18.41 6.52
CA GLY A 377 -2.47 -17.32 5.61
C GLY A 377 -1.97 -17.75 4.24
N ALA A 378 -1.14 -18.80 4.16
CA ALA A 378 -0.65 -19.31 2.89
C ALA A 378 -1.78 -19.91 2.03
N ASP A 379 -2.72 -20.64 2.64
CA ASP A 379 -3.86 -21.21 1.92
C ASP A 379 -4.87 -20.14 1.50
N MET A 380 -5.06 -19.10 2.33
CA MET A 380 -5.87 -17.94 1.96
C MET A 380 -5.31 -17.25 0.72
N GLN A 381 -4.03 -16.93 0.73
CA GLN A 381 -3.38 -16.26 -0.40
C GLN A 381 -3.35 -17.17 -1.65
N LEU A 382 -3.16 -18.49 -1.47
CA LEU A 382 -3.29 -19.45 -2.56
C LEU A 382 -4.69 -19.45 -3.17
N GLY A 383 -5.73 -19.39 -2.33
CA GLY A 383 -7.11 -19.26 -2.76
C GLY A 383 -7.35 -17.99 -3.57
N ASP A 384 -6.86 -16.84 -3.08
CA ASP A 384 -6.97 -15.54 -3.76
C ASP A 384 -6.25 -15.55 -5.12
N LEU A 385 -5.03 -16.09 -5.19
CA LEU A 385 -4.26 -16.26 -6.42
C LEU A 385 -5.01 -17.13 -7.44
N LEU A 386 -5.48 -18.30 -7.01
CA LEU A 386 -6.19 -19.25 -7.88
C LEU A 386 -7.53 -18.68 -8.37
N ARG A 387 -8.26 -17.94 -7.50
CA ARG A 387 -9.48 -17.23 -7.86
C ARG A 387 -9.21 -16.14 -8.91
N GLY A 388 -8.15 -15.35 -8.73
CA GLY A 388 -7.70 -14.34 -9.70
C GLY A 388 -7.35 -14.94 -11.07
N LYS A 389 -6.78 -16.16 -11.09
CA LYS A 389 -6.49 -16.92 -12.33
C LYS A 389 -7.71 -17.74 -12.83
N LYS A 390 -8.91 -17.49 -12.32
CA LYS A 390 -10.17 -18.18 -12.68
C LYS A 390 -10.14 -19.71 -12.46
N ARG A 391 -9.23 -20.21 -11.60
CA ARG A 391 -9.11 -21.64 -11.21
C ARG A 391 -9.99 -21.92 -9.99
N PHE A 392 -11.32 -21.72 -10.16
CA PHE A 392 -12.26 -21.59 -9.04
C PHE A 392 -12.37 -22.84 -8.17
N ASP A 393 -12.41 -24.05 -8.75
CA ASP A 393 -12.47 -25.29 -7.96
C ASP A 393 -11.25 -25.43 -7.04
N GLN A 394 -10.07 -25.13 -7.55
CA GLN A 394 -8.84 -25.18 -6.76
C GLN A 394 -8.77 -24.05 -5.71
N ALA A 395 -9.33 -22.88 -6.02
CA ALA A 395 -9.47 -21.81 -5.04
C ALA A 395 -10.39 -22.24 -3.88
N VAL A 396 -11.50 -22.91 -4.17
CA VAL A 396 -12.39 -23.47 -3.14
C VAL A 396 -11.64 -24.45 -2.24
N GLU A 397 -10.84 -25.38 -2.80
CA GLU A 397 -10.04 -26.31 -2.01
C GLU A 397 -9.05 -25.59 -1.07
N ALA A 398 -8.38 -24.55 -1.57
CA ALA A 398 -7.46 -23.75 -0.76
C ALA A 398 -8.17 -22.99 0.37
N TYR A 399 -9.32 -22.38 0.08
CA TYR A 399 -10.12 -21.71 1.12
C TYR A 399 -10.74 -22.70 2.12
N ASP A 400 -11.16 -23.90 1.68
CA ASP A 400 -11.63 -24.96 2.58
C ASP A 400 -10.55 -25.33 3.59
N GLU A 401 -9.29 -25.47 3.14
CA GLU A 401 -8.17 -25.74 4.02
C GLU A 401 -7.88 -24.55 4.96
N ALA A 402 -7.89 -23.30 4.47
CA ALA A 402 -7.71 -22.11 5.29
C ALA A 402 -8.76 -22.04 6.42
N ILE A 403 -10.03 -22.26 6.11
CA ILE A 403 -11.13 -22.26 7.11
C ILE A 403 -10.93 -23.38 8.13
N ARG A 404 -10.57 -24.58 7.68
CA ARG A 404 -10.30 -25.71 8.59
C ARG A 404 -9.19 -25.37 9.59
N ARG A 405 -8.13 -24.70 9.14
CA ARG A 405 -7.00 -24.26 10.00
C ARG A 405 -7.41 -23.16 10.97
N PHE A 406 -8.18 -22.16 10.53
CA PHE A 406 -8.73 -21.14 11.43
C PHE A 406 -9.58 -21.77 12.54
N GLN A 407 -10.47 -22.69 12.20
CA GLN A 407 -11.30 -23.38 13.18
C GLN A 407 -10.48 -24.22 14.16
N ALA A 408 -9.43 -24.87 13.69
CA ALA A 408 -8.54 -25.67 14.52
C ALA A 408 -7.67 -24.83 15.47
N SER A 409 -7.30 -23.61 15.05
CA SER A 409 -6.48 -22.69 15.88
C SER A 409 -7.29 -21.95 16.95
N GLY A 410 -8.63 -22.00 16.91
CA GLY A 410 -9.49 -21.23 17.80
C GLY A 410 -9.46 -19.72 17.54
N MET A 411 -8.90 -19.28 16.44
CA MET A 411 -8.86 -17.88 16.02
C MET A 411 -10.26 -17.42 15.57
N PRO A 412 -10.59 -16.14 15.74
CA PRO A 412 -11.86 -15.61 15.26
C PRO A 412 -12.04 -15.79 13.76
N GLU A 413 -13.22 -16.25 13.36
CA GLU A 413 -13.55 -16.38 11.94
C GLU A 413 -13.55 -15.01 11.24
N ARG A 414 -13.11 -15.01 9.97
CA ARG A 414 -12.98 -13.80 9.16
C ARG A 414 -14.07 -13.77 8.09
N TRP A 415 -14.92 -12.77 8.11
CA TRP A 415 -15.96 -12.56 7.10
C TRP A 415 -15.39 -12.56 5.67
N SER A 416 -14.18 -11.98 5.47
CA SER A 416 -13.54 -11.86 4.16
C SER A 416 -13.18 -13.21 3.55
N LEU A 417 -12.81 -14.19 4.36
CA LEU A 417 -12.49 -15.55 3.90
C LEU A 417 -13.73 -16.26 3.36
N TYR A 418 -14.86 -16.17 4.08
CA TYR A 418 -16.14 -16.71 3.61
C TYR A 418 -16.65 -15.96 2.37
N TYR A 419 -16.46 -14.64 2.32
CA TYR A 419 -16.78 -13.86 1.12
C TYR A 419 -15.97 -14.32 -0.09
N SER A 420 -14.63 -14.45 0.03
CA SER A 420 -13.76 -14.91 -1.06
C SER A 420 -14.09 -16.34 -1.51
N ARG A 421 -14.35 -17.25 -0.56
CA ARG A 421 -14.78 -18.61 -0.89
C ARG A 421 -16.18 -18.62 -1.52
N GLY A 422 -17.10 -17.81 -1.03
CA GLY A 422 -18.43 -17.63 -1.59
C GLY A 422 -18.41 -17.23 -3.08
N ILE A 423 -17.53 -16.28 -3.43
CA ILE A 423 -17.29 -15.91 -4.84
C ILE A 423 -16.77 -17.13 -5.64
N ALA A 424 -15.76 -17.82 -5.14
CA ALA A 424 -15.17 -18.96 -5.84
C ALA A 424 -16.19 -20.09 -6.03
N LEU A 425 -17.03 -20.35 -5.02
CA LEU A 425 -18.12 -21.34 -5.06
C LEU A 425 -19.21 -20.95 -6.07
N GLU A 426 -19.63 -19.68 -6.11
CA GLU A 426 -20.60 -19.21 -7.11
C GLU A 426 -20.04 -19.40 -8.51
N ARG A 427 -18.79 -18.98 -8.75
CA ARG A 427 -18.11 -19.07 -10.05
C ARG A 427 -17.83 -20.52 -10.47
N SER A 428 -17.72 -21.46 -9.54
CA SER A 428 -17.62 -22.92 -9.82
C SER A 428 -18.99 -23.62 -9.91
N GLY A 429 -20.09 -22.87 -9.82
CA GLY A 429 -21.46 -23.40 -9.95
C GLY A 429 -22.01 -24.06 -8.68
N GLN A 430 -21.36 -23.87 -7.52
CA GLN A 430 -21.76 -24.47 -6.23
C GLN A 430 -22.62 -23.49 -5.40
N TRP A 431 -23.70 -22.97 -6.00
CA TRP A 431 -24.49 -21.87 -5.43
C TRP A 431 -24.95 -22.08 -3.97
N ASN A 432 -25.47 -23.26 -3.64
CA ASN A 432 -25.98 -23.49 -2.28
C ASN A 432 -24.91 -23.29 -1.19
N ARG A 433 -23.66 -23.63 -1.48
CA ARG A 433 -22.54 -23.37 -0.57
C ARG A 433 -22.14 -21.90 -0.60
N ALA A 434 -22.14 -21.28 -1.79
CA ALA A 434 -21.84 -19.86 -1.96
C ALA A 434 -22.78 -18.98 -1.17
N GLU A 435 -24.09 -19.22 -1.28
CA GLU A 435 -25.12 -18.47 -0.53
C GLU A 435 -24.92 -18.63 0.98
N ALA A 436 -24.65 -19.84 1.47
CA ALA A 436 -24.39 -20.09 2.87
C ALA A 436 -23.16 -19.30 3.38
N ASP A 437 -22.08 -19.28 2.61
CA ASP A 437 -20.86 -18.55 2.95
C ASP A 437 -21.09 -17.03 2.97
N LEU A 438 -21.79 -16.49 1.98
CA LEU A 438 -22.08 -15.05 1.91
C LEU A 438 -22.99 -14.60 3.04
N LEU A 439 -23.99 -15.42 3.42
CA LEU A 439 -24.83 -15.17 4.58
C LEU A 439 -24.01 -15.23 5.87
N HIS A 440 -23.14 -16.22 6.03
CA HIS A 440 -22.26 -16.32 7.19
C HIS A 440 -21.28 -15.15 7.28
N ALA A 441 -20.74 -14.68 6.15
CA ALA A 441 -19.92 -13.47 6.13
C ALA A 441 -20.68 -12.23 6.68
N LEU A 442 -21.99 -12.11 6.40
CA LEU A 442 -22.83 -11.05 6.96
C LEU A 442 -23.20 -11.27 8.44
N GLU A 443 -23.24 -12.51 8.92
CA GLU A 443 -23.37 -12.78 10.36
C GLU A 443 -22.13 -12.31 11.11
N LEU A 444 -20.95 -12.57 10.56
CA LEU A 444 -19.67 -12.15 11.14
C LEU A 444 -19.47 -10.62 11.07
N LYS A 445 -19.91 -9.99 10.00
CA LYS A 445 -19.85 -8.54 9.82
C LYS A 445 -21.09 -8.04 9.08
N HIS A 446 -22.08 -7.60 9.83
CA HIS A 446 -23.37 -7.15 9.33
C HIS A 446 -23.18 -6.08 8.24
N ASP A 447 -23.46 -5.11 7.97
CA ASP A 447 -23.37 -4.01 7.02
C ASP A 447 -22.06 -3.97 6.18
N GLN A 448 -21.59 -5.16 5.68
CA GLN A 448 -20.42 -5.18 4.79
C GLN A 448 -20.85 -4.93 3.35
N PRO A 449 -20.52 -3.75 2.76
CA PRO A 449 -21.08 -3.34 1.47
C PRO A 449 -20.78 -4.31 0.34
N LEU A 450 -19.55 -4.86 0.30
CA LEU A 450 -19.14 -5.80 -0.75
C LEU A 450 -19.96 -7.10 -0.70
N VAL A 451 -20.24 -7.63 0.50
CA VAL A 451 -21.00 -8.87 0.66
C VAL A 451 -22.47 -8.62 0.36
N LEU A 452 -23.03 -7.50 0.88
CA LEU A 452 -24.41 -7.07 0.59
C LEU A 452 -24.64 -6.94 -0.92
N ASN A 453 -23.72 -6.25 -1.60
CA ASN A 453 -23.77 -6.07 -3.05
C ASN A 453 -23.70 -7.42 -3.78
N TYR A 454 -22.70 -8.24 -3.48
CA TYR A 454 -22.48 -9.49 -4.20
C TYR A 454 -23.63 -10.48 -4.02
N LEU A 455 -24.09 -10.69 -2.80
CA LEU A 455 -25.21 -11.60 -2.51
C LEU A 455 -26.52 -11.07 -3.12
N GLY A 456 -26.81 -9.78 -2.94
CA GLY A 456 -28.01 -9.15 -3.50
C GLY A 456 -28.06 -9.24 -5.02
N TYR A 457 -26.94 -8.92 -5.68
CA TYR A 457 -26.77 -9.04 -7.13
C TYR A 457 -26.98 -10.50 -7.60
N SER A 458 -26.31 -11.45 -6.94
CA SER A 458 -26.42 -12.88 -7.30
C SER A 458 -27.87 -13.40 -7.19
N TRP A 459 -28.61 -13.00 -6.16
CA TRP A 459 -30.03 -13.36 -6.04
C TRP A 459 -30.87 -12.78 -7.18
N ILE A 460 -30.69 -11.51 -7.52
CA ILE A 460 -31.44 -10.85 -8.60
C ILE A 460 -31.09 -11.47 -9.95
N ASP A 461 -29.82 -11.73 -10.21
CA ASP A 461 -29.40 -12.37 -11.45
C ASP A 461 -30.00 -13.77 -11.62
N ARG A 462 -30.15 -14.51 -10.53
CA ARG A 462 -30.76 -15.84 -10.50
C ARG A 462 -32.30 -15.81 -10.50
N GLY A 463 -32.91 -14.65 -10.34
CA GLY A 463 -34.36 -14.50 -10.17
C GLY A 463 -34.89 -14.99 -8.83
N GLU A 464 -34.03 -15.05 -7.80
CA GLU A 464 -34.31 -15.53 -6.44
C GLU A 464 -34.32 -14.34 -5.48
N ASN A 465 -35.12 -14.38 -4.40
CA ASN A 465 -35.11 -13.37 -3.31
C ASN A 465 -35.09 -11.90 -3.78
N LEU A 466 -35.76 -11.56 -4.88
CA LEU A 466 -35.64 -10.28 -5.61
C LEU A 466 -35.79 -9.04 -4.70
N GLU A 467 -36.84 -9.00 -3.85
CA GLU A 467 -37.07 -7.86 -2.95
C GLU A 467 -35.97 -7.72 -1.90
N ARG A 468 -35.50 -8.85 -1.36
CA ARG A 468 -34.42 -8.86 -0.37
C ARG A 468 -33.10 -8.49 -1.00
N GLY A 469 -32.82 -8.99 -2.20
CA GLY A 469 -31.63 -8.66 -2.99
C GLY A 469 -31.55 -7.16 -3.28
N LEU A 470 -32.64 -6.56 -3.76
CA LEU A 470 -32.69 -5.13 -4.03
C LEU A 470 -32.38 -4.30 -2.76
N LYS A 471 -33.02 -4.61 -1.61
CA LYS A 471 -32.76 -3.90 -0.35
C LYS A 471 -31.30 -4.03 0.11
N MET A 472 -30.66 -5.15 -0.16
CA MET A 472 -29.24 -5.34 0.19
C MET A 472 -28.34 -4.46 -0.68
N ILE A 473 -28.60 -4.36 -1.99
CA ILE A 473 -27.83 -3.50 -2.88
C ILE A 473 -28.08 -2.02 -2.56
N GLU A 474 -29.34 -1.62 -2.30
CA GLU A 474 -29.68 -0.27 -1.82
C GLU A 474 -28.87 0.08 -0.56
N LYS A 475 -28.78 -0.85 0.41
CA LYS A 475 -27.99 -0.66 1.62
C LYS A 475 -26.49 -0.56 1.33
N ALA A 476 -25.99 -1.32 0.37
CA ALA A 476 -24.58 -1.23 -0.06
C ALA A 476 -24.27 0.14 -0.67
N VAL A 477 -25.19 0.70 -1.50
CA VAL A 477 -25.07 2.06 -2.05
C VAL A 477 -25.14 3.14 -0.96
N GLU A 478 -26.03 3.00 0.03
CA GLU A 478 -26.05 3.92 1.19
C GLU A 478 -24.70 3.99 1.91
N LEU A 479 -24.04 2.83 2.08
CA LEU A 479 -22.77 2.71 2.78
C LEU A 479 -21.58 3.16 1.94
N ARG A 480 -21.68 3.04 0.60
CA ARG A 480 -20.64 3.43 -0.36
C ARG A 480 -21.22 4.13 -1.59
N PRO A 481 -21.72 5.36 -1.45
CA PRO A 481 -22.41 6.06 -2.55
C PRO A 481 -21.50 6.50 -3.70
N GLU A 482 -20.18 6.51 -3.47
CA GLU A 482 -19.16 6.88 -4.47
C GLU A 482 -18.48 5.64 -5.10
N ASP A 483 -18.92 4.44 -4.80
CA ASP A 483 -18.42 3.20 -5.43
C ASP A 483 -19.26 2.92 -6.68
N GLY A 484 -18.73 3.27 -7.86
CA GLY A 484 -19.42 3.16 -9.14
C GLY A 484 -19.87 1.72 -9.48
N TYR A 485 -19.12 0.70 -9.02
CA TYR A 485 -19.49 -0.70 -9.23
C TYR A 485 -20.68 -1.14 -8.38
N ILE A 486 -20.79 -0.63 -7.15
CA ILE A 486 -21.96 -0.88 -6.30
C ILE A 486 -23.18 -0.12 -6.84
N VAL A 487 -22.99 1.12 -7.32
CA VAL A 487 -24.07 1.90 -7.95
C VAL A 487 -24.54 1.25 -9.26
N ASP A 488 -23.63 0.71 -10.08
CA ASP A 488 -23.95 -0.08 -11.28
C ASP A 488 -24.82 -1.29 -10.92
N SER A 489 -24.44 -2.04 -9.88
CA SER A 489 -25.23 -3.19 -9.43
C SER A 489 -26.66 -2.83 -9.07
N LEU A 490 -26.90 -1.64 -8.47
CA LEU A 490 -28.24 -1.15 -8.19
C LEU A 490 -29.00 -0.81 -9.47
N GLY A 491 -28.35 -0.13 -10.41
CA GLY A 491 -28.92 0.17 -11.73
C GLY A 491 -29.28 -1.10 -12.49
N TRP A 492 -28.41 -2.09 -12.50
CA TRP A 492 -28.66 -3.40 -13.11
C TRP A 492 -29.79 -4.16 -12.42
N ALA A 493 -29.87 -4.09 -11.08
CA ALA A 493 -30.97 -4.67 -10.33
C ALA A 493 -32.33 -4.09 -10.76
N HIS A 494 -32.45 -2.78 -10.89
CA HIS A 494 -33.67 -2.12 -11.42
C HIS A 494 -33.95 -2.56 -12.87
N TYR A 495 -32.92 -2.66 -13.71
CA TYR A 495 -33.06 -3.17 -15.08
C TYR A 495 -33.66 -4.59 -15.10
N ARG A 496 -33.12 -5.50 -14.29
CA ARG A 496 -33.61 -6.90 -14.18
C ARG A 496 -35.05 -6.99 -13.64
N LEU A 497 -35.46 -6.03 -12.84
CA LEU A 497 -36.82 -5.90 -12.31
C LEU A 497 -37.79 -5.18 -13.27
N GLY A 498 -37.30 -4.69 -14.42
CA GLY A 498 -38.09 -4.00 -15.43
C GLY A 498 -38.35 -2.52 -15.15
N ASP A 499 -37.73 -1.97 -14.09
CA ASP A 499 -37.77 -0.52 -13.80
C ASP A 499 -36.64 0.19 -14.56
N TYR A 500 -36.84 0.36 -15.85
CA TYR A 500 -35.83 0.97 -16.72
C TYR A 500 -35.58 2.44 -16.43
N THR A 501 -36.53 3.14 -15.80
CA THR A 501 -36.35 4.54 -15.41
C THR A 501 -35.33 4.68 -14.30
N SER A 502 -35.48 3.93 -13.22
CA SER A 502 -34.50 3.89 -12.13
C SER A 502 -33.16 3.29 -12.59
N ALA A 503 -33.22 2.27 -13.45
CA ALA A 503 -32.00 1.67 -14.04
C ALA A 503 -31.14 2.73 -14.74
N VAL A 504 -31.72 3.53 -15.63
CA VAL A 504 -31.00 4.61 -16.33
C VAL A 504 -30.43 5.61 -15.34
N GLN A 505 -31.19 6.02 -14.34
CA GLN A 505 -30.75 7.02 -13.36
C GLN A 505 -29.50 6.55 -12.57
N TYR A 506 -29.50 5.30 -12.09
CA TYR A 506 -28.37 4.78 -11.33
C TYR A 506 -27.17 4.44 -12.24
N LEU A 507 -27.40 3.93 -13.46
CA LEU A 507 -26.33 3.65 -14.41
C LEU A 507 -25.69 4.92 -14.97
N GLU A 508 -26.45 6.01 -15.18
CA GLU A 508 -25.88 7.33 -15.48
C GLU A 508 -24.98 7.82 -14.33
N LYS A 509 -25.38 7.62 -13.06
CA LYS A 509 -24.53 7.93 -11.91
C LYS A 509 -23.29 7.03 -11.84
N ALA A 510 -23.41 5.73 -12.12
CA ALA A 510 -22.28 4.81 -12.13
C ALA A 510 -21.23 5.20 -13.16
N ILE A 511 -21.66 5.64 -14.37
CA ILE A 511 -20.74 6.08 -15.42
C ILE A 511 -20.05 7.42 -15.10
N GLU A 512 -20.69 8.31 -14.31
CA GLU A 512 -20.04 9.50 -13.80
C GLU A 512 -18.87 9.16 -12.84
N LEU A 513 -19.02 8.09 -12.07
CA LEU A 513 -18.01 7.62 -11.11
C LEU A 513 -16.91 6.81 -11.79
N VAL A 514 -17.27 5.95 -12.76
CA VAL A 514 -16.32 5.07 -13.48
C VAL A 514 -16.60 5.13 -15.00
N PRO A 515 -16.18 6.18 -15.69
CA PRO A 515 -16.57 6.44 -17.08
C PRO A 515 -15.99 5.47 -18.13
N GLU A 516 -14.87 4.79 -17.79
CA GLU A 516 -14.13 3.94 -18.74
C GLU A 516 -14.36 2.44 -18.50
N ASP A 517 -15.30 2.06 -17.65
CA ASP A 517 -15.61 0.65 -17.42
C ASP A 517 -16.49 0.10 -18.55
N PRO A 518 -16.08 -0.99 -19.26
CA PRO A 518 -16.84 -1.54 -20.36
C PRO A 518 -18.19 -2.12 -19.95
N THR A 519 -18.27 -2.76 -18.78
CA THR A 519 -19.50 -3.41 -18.29
C THR A 519 -20.55 -2.37 -17.92
N ILE A 520 -20.17 -1.29 -17.22
CA ILE A 520 -21.08 -0.19 -16.86
C ILE A 520 -21.62 0.49 -18.14
N ASN A 521 -20.74 0.70 -19.14
CA ASN A 521 -21.18 1.25 -20.44
C ASN A 521 -22.16 0.30 -21.16
N ASP A 522 -21.95 -1.00 -21.11
CA ASP A 522 -22.85 -2.01 -21.70
C ASP A 522 -24.22 -2.02 -20.98
N HIS A 523 -24.22 -2.07 -19.65
CA HIS A 523 -25.44 -2.01 -18.84
C HIS A 523 -26.26 -0.73 -19.10
N LEU A 524 -25.60 0.44 -19.17
CA LEU A 524 -26.30 1.68 -19.50
C LEU A 524 -26.85 1.67 -20.92
N GLY A 525 -26.13 1.08 -21.88
CA GLY A 525 -26.61 0.86 -23.24
C GLY A 525 -27.90 0.04 -23.26
N ASP A 526 -27.93 -1.05 -22.51
CA ASP A 526 -29.11 -1.92 -22.38
C ASP A 526 -30.30 -1.18 -21.75
N ALA A 527 -30.06 -0.40 -20.70
CA ALA A 527 -31.09 0.39 -20.03
C ALA A 527 -31.67 1.48 -20.94
N TYR A 528 -30.80 2.17 -21.69
CA TYR A 528 -31.26 3.17 -22.70
C TYR A 528 -32.09 2.50 -23.79
N TRP A 529 -31.69 1.34 -24.29
CA TRP A 529 -32.44 0.62 -25.31
C TRP A 529 -33.85 0.29 -24.86
N GLN A 530 -33.98 -0.29 -23.65
CA GLN A 530 -35.30 -0.63 -23.10
C GLN A 530 -36.14 0.62 -22.79
N SER A 531 -35.52 1.76 -22.57
CA SER A 531 -36.19 3.05 -22.38
C SER A 531 -36.51 3.77 -23.68
N GLY A 532 -36.28 3.15 -24.87
CA GLY A 532 -36.54 3.72 -26.18
C GLY A 532 -35.49 4.73 -26.66
N ARG A 533 -34.39 4.89 -25.97
CA ARG A 533 -33.28 5.81 -26.26
C ARG A 533 -32.21 5.13 -27.13
N ALA A 534 -32.61 4.70 -28.33
CA ALA A 534 -31.79 3.81 -29.18
C ALA A 534 -30.45 4.44 -29.64
N ASN A 535 -30.36 5.76 -29.80
CA ASN A 535 -29.12 6.40 -30.23
C ASN A 535 -28.08 6.43 -29.07
N GLU A 536 -28.56 6.75 -27.88
CA GLU A 536 -27.73 6.73 -26.64
C GLU A 536 -27.26 5.32 -26.33
N ALA A 537 -28.13 4.30 -26.49
CA ALA A 537 -27.77 2.90 -26.34
C ALA A 537 -26.59 2.51 -27.25
N ARG A 538 -26.70 2.82 -28.55
CA ARG A 538 -25.62 2.55 -29.51
C ARG A 538 -24.33 3.30 -29.21
N TYR A 539 -24.43 4.49 -28.65
CA TYR A 539 -23.25 5.24 -28.20
C TYR A 539 -22.55 4.54 -27.05
N GLN A 540 -23.28 4.09 -26.03
CA GLN A 540 -22.70 3.42 -24.87
C GLN A 540 -22.09 2.05 -25.24
N TRP A 541 -22.74 1.24 -26.07
CA TRP A 541 -22.16 -0.02 -26.53
C TRP A 541 -20.87 0.16 -27.34
N ARG A 542 -20.75 1.27 -28.13
CA ARG A 542 -19.48 1.59 -28.80
C ARG A 542 -18.39 1.95 -27.78
N ARG A 543 -18.75 2.70 -26.75
CA ARG A 543 -17.81 3.01 -25.66
C ARG A 543 -17.39 1.74 -24.93
N ALA A 544 -18.31 0.85 -24.60
CA ALA A 544 -18.01 -0.44 -24.01
C ALA A 544 -16.94 -1.18 -24.83
N LEU A 545 -17.11 -1.28 -26.15
CA LEU A 545 -16.10 -1.91 -27.03
C LEU A 545 -14.78 -1.14 -27.08
N GLN A 546 -14.80 0.18 -26.99
CA GLN A 546 -13.59 1.02 -27.00
C GLN A 546 -12.73 0.83 -25.75
N PHE A 547 -13.36 0.57 -24.60
CA PHE A 547 -12.67 0.41 -23.32
C PHE A 547 -12.18 -1.02 -23.05
N GLY A 548 -12.22 -1.91 -24.04
CA GLY A 548 -11.60 -3.22 -23.98
C GLY A 548 -12.32 -4.20 -23.06
N PRO A 549 -13.57 -4.59 -23.36
CA PRO A 549 -14.30 -5.61 -22.63
C PRO A 549 -13.58 -6.97 -22.72
N GLN A 550 -13.95 -7.90 -21.86
CA GLN A 550 -13.41 -9.25 -21.94
C GLN A 550 -13.77 -9.93 -23.27
N ASP A 551 -12.94 -10.88 -23.72
CA ASP A 551 -13.09 -11.52 -25.04
C ASP A 551 -14.49 -12.14 -25.27
N ASP A 552 -15.12 -12.65 -24.21
CA ASP A 552 -16.46 -13.25 -24.23
C ASP A 552 -17.59 -12.19 -24.27
N GLU A 553 -17.33 -10.95 -23.88
CA GLU A 553 -18.29 -9.83 -23.93
C GLU A 553 -18.31 -9.11 -25.28
N ILE A 554 -17.21 -9.16 -26.04
CA ILE A 554 -17.08 -8.45 -27.33
C ILE A 554 -18.21 -8.85 -28.29
N LYS A 555 -18.43 -10.13 -28.50
CA LYS A 555 -19.43 -10.64 -29.45
C LYS A 555 -20.86 -10.29 -29.05
N PRO A 556 -21.29 -10.42 -27.78
CA PRO A 556 -22.60 -9.96 -27.32
C PRO A 556 -22.83 -8.48 -27.56
N ILE A 557 -21.87 -7.62 -27.19
CA ILE A 557 -21.99 -6.17 -27.38
C ILE A 557 -22.06 -5.81 -28.87
N GLN A 558 -21.23 -6.44 -29.71
CA GLN A 558 -21.27 -6.22 -31.16
C GLN A 558 -22.63 -6.64 -31.76
N ALA A 559 -23.20 -7.76 -31.32
CA ALA A 559 -24.51 -8.21 -31.77
C ALA A 559 -25.63 -7.23 -31.44
N LYS A 560 -25.58 -6.57 -30.27
CA LYS A 560 -26.52 -5.48 -29.92
C LYS A 560 -26.41 -4.30 -30.87
N LEU A 561 -25.20 -3.91 -31.29
CA LEU A 561 -24.97 -2.85 -32.27
C LEU A 561 -25.49 -3.19 -33.67
N ASP A 562 -25.29 -4.43 -34.12
CA ASP A 562 -25.59 -4.88 -35.48
C ASP A 562 -27.09 -5.19 -35.67
N GLY A 563 -27.75 -5.74 -34.67
CA GLY A 563 -29.14 -6.22 -34.76
C GLY A 563 -30.15 -5.48 -33.88
N GLY A 564 -29.70 -4.74 -32.90
CA GLY A 564 -30.56 -4.02 -31.96
C GLY A 564 -31.44 -4.90 -31.07
N THR A 565 -31.13 -6.21 -30.94
CA THR A 565 -31.86 -7.09 -30.03
C THR A 565 -31.07 -7.23 -28.73
N VAL A 566 -31.54 -6.53 -27.71
CA VAL A 566 -31.11 -6.81 -26.32
C VAL A 566 -31.91 -8.03 -25.87
N PRO A 567 -31.26 -9.08 -25.33
CA PRO A 567 -31.98 -10.23 -24.80
C PRO A 567 -32.94 -9.78 -23.69
N THR A 568 -34.24 -9.99 -23.90
CA THR A 568 -35.27 -9.69 -22.89
C THR A 568 -35.24 -10.65 -21.71
N ASP A 569 -34.54 -11.77 -21.85
CA ASP A 569 -34.42 -12.81 -20.82
C ASP A 569 -33.08 -12.67 -20.12
N GLY A 570 -32.80 -11.64 -19.42
CA GLY A 570 -31.74 -11.46 -18.42
C GLY A 570 -30.62 -12.51 -18.24
N LYS A 571 -30.38 -13.34 -19.23
CA LYS A 571 -29.23 -14.23 -19.33
C LYS A 571 -28.14 -13.54 -20.15
N ALA A 572 -27.61 -12.44 -19.60
CA ALA A 572 -26.33 -11.95 -20.06
C ALA A 572 -25.27 -13.01 -19.80
N ALA A 573 -24.38 -13.19 -20.76
CA ALA A 573 -23.27 -14.11 -20.64
C ALA A 573 -22.56 -13.88 -19.30
N ARG A 574 -22.31 -14.98 -18.56
CA ARG A 574 -21.61 -14.98 -17.29
C ARG A 574 -20.16 -14.52 -17.53
N GLY A 575 -19.95 -13.24 -17.50
CA GLY A 575 -18.66 -12.58 -17.62
C GLY A 575 -18.38 -11.75 -16.38
N GLY A 576 -17.21 -11.87 -15.83
CA GLY A 576 -16.70 -11.03 -14.78
C GLY A 576 -16.00 -11.79 -13.66
#